data_681a8afd462546e957ce17586c4c5a83
#
_entry.id   681a8afd462546e957ce17586c4c5a83
#
_cell.length_a   1.000
_cell.length_b   1.000
_cell.length_c   1.000
_cell.angle_alpha   90.00
_cell.angle_beta   90.00
_cell.angle_gamma   90.00
#
_symmetry.space_group_name_H-M   'P 1'
#
loop_
_entity.id
_entity.type
_entity.pdbx_description
1 polymer ?
#
loop_
_entity_poly.entity_id
_entity_poly.type
_entity_poly.pdbx_seq_one_letter_code
_entity_poly.pdbx_strand_id
1 'polypeptide(L)'
;MTRFLAILFALLPCIHSLSYGEELRYATWNIRWEDPKDVEKGDDWEKRKGPIANVIHAHNFDIVGLQEGSPYRLKQLMELLPEYEIILSDTMEFNPIVMRKGMFTVADFGRFYLSKTPEKKSKSWDSKHARYCTWAKLKFKQNSLFIFNVHFDYHGKDAQAESAKLMNRKIFSMAGNAPFIFAGDLNFTADSKSYQNLDTHIMKDSRTAADSASVPNGSYNYFNPERASEWTFDHIFVPPYTKVRRYEILNETYRDGEKLRYPSDHSPVAIQIELGGKN
;
A
#
# COMPACT_ATOMS: atom_id res chain seq x y z
N MET A 1 42.17 10.85 65.90
CA MET A 1 40.83 10.34 65.55
C MET A 1 40.47 10.85 64.15
N THR A 2 40.79 10.03 63.15
CA THR A 2 40.60 10.38 61.71
C THR A 2 39.34 9.68 61.22
N ARG A 3 38.31 10.46 60.85
CA ARG A 3 37.05 9.94 60.32
C ARG A 3 37.19 9.72 58.80
N PHE A 4 37.10 8.45 58.38
CA PHE A 4 36.94 8.09 56.95
C PHE A 4 35.50 8.31 56.52
N LEU A 5 35.31 9.13 55.48
CA LEU A 5 34.04 9.35 54.83
C LEU A 5 33.95 8.36 53.64
N ALA A 6 33.08 7.36 53.73
CA ALA A 6 32.83 6.42 52.64
C ALA A 6 31.82 7.08 51.70
N ILE A 7 32.23 7.35 50.45
CA ILE A 7 31.36 7.80 49.39
C ILE A 7 30.76 6.57 48.70
N LEU A 8 29.48 6.36 48.88
CA LEU A 8 28.74 5.30 48.25
C LEU A 8 28.34 5.77 46.84
N PHE A 9 28.96 5.27 45.79
CA PHE A 9 28.52 5.46 44.40
C PHE A 9 27.31 4.57 44.15
N ALA A 10 26.14 5.17 44.10
CA ALA A 10 24.91 4.51 43.62
C ALA A 10 25.01 4.37 42.08
N LEU A 11 25.28 3.16 41.59
CA LEU A 11 25.12 2.79 40.18
C LEU A 11 23.60 2.80 39.89
N LEU A 12 23.12 3.88 39.27
CA LEU A 12 21.79 3.90 38.65
C LEU A 12 21.85 2.95 37.45
N PRO A 13 20.95 1.96 37.37
CA PRO A 13 20.85 1.15 36.17
C PRO A 13 20.38 2.05 35.01
N CYS A 14 21.21 2.13 34.00
CA CYS A 14 20.84 2.75 32.73
C CYS A 14 19.72 1.88 32.12
N ILE A 15 18.47 2.25 32.38
CA ILE A 15 17.31 1.64 31.73
C ILE A 15 17.41 2.10 30.28
N HIS A 16 17.98 1.26 29.41
CA HIS A 16 17.84 1.41 27.97
C HIS A 16 16.34 1.26 27.69
N SER A 17 15.64 2.37 27.55
CA SER A 17 14.30 2.38 26.95
C SER A 17 14.49 1.80 25.55
N LEU A 18 14.05 0.56 25.34
CA LEU A 18 13.84 0.01 24.02
C LEU A 18 12.92 1.02 23.30
N SER A 19 13.49 1.81 22.43
CA SER A 19 12.73 2.65 21.52
C SER A 19 11.94 1.69 20.64
N TYR A 20 10.69 1.42 21.01
CA TYR A 20 9.77 0.72 20.12
C TYR A 20 9.69 1.54 18.83
N GLY A 21 10.01 0.91 17.72
CA GLY A 21 9.84 1.49 16.40
C GLY A 21 8.39 1.98 16.24
N GLU A 22 8.22 3.09 15.54
CA GLU A 22 6.89 3.66 15.33
C GLU A 22 6.08 2.73 14.43
N GLU A 23 4.93 2.31 14.92
CA GLU A 23 4.04 1.46 14.15
C GLU A 23 3.31 2.28 13.07
N LEU A 24 3.16 1.69 11.89
CA LEU A 24 2.42 2.24 10.77
C LEU A 24 1.54 1.15 10.17
N ARG A 25 0.28 1.51 9.90
CA ARG A 25 -0.69 0.65 9.21
C ARG A 25 -0.89 1.17 7.79
N TYR A 26 -0.51 0.35 6.83
CA TYR A 26 -0.66 0.63 5.41
C TYR A 26 -1.57 -0.39 4.75
N ALA A 27 -2.38 0.06 3.79
CA ALA A 27 -3.12 -0.84 2.91
C ALA A 27 -2.95 -0.45 1.44
N THR A 28 -3.06 -1.44 0.56
CA THR A 28 -3.29 -1.24 -0.87
C THR A 28 -4.64 -1.83 -1.24
N TRP A 29 -5.40 -1.13 -2.08
CA TRP A 29 -6.72 -1.58 -2.47
C TRP A 29 -7.14 -1.08 -3.85
N ASN A 30 -7.33 -1.98 -4.80
CA ASN A 30 -8.05 -1.68 -6.03
C ASN A 30 -9.54 -1.58 -5.71
N ILE A 31 -10.14 -0.37 -5.88
CA ILE A 31 -11.54 -0.10 -5.54
C ILE A 31 -12.50 -0.27 -6.72
N ARG A 32 -12.03 -0.91 -7.77
CA ARG A 32 -12.75 -1.23 -9.00
C ARG A 32 -13.12 -0.01 -9.83
N TRP A 33 -12.78 -0.06 -11.11
CA TRP A 33 -13.18 0.89 -12.14
C TRP A 33 -14.71 0.90 -12.36
N GLU A 34 -15.18 1.90 -13.08
CA GLU A 34 -16.58 2.04 -13.45
C GLU A 34 -16.90 1.17 -14.68
N ASP A 35 -17.48 0.01 -14.44
CA ASP A 35 -17.97 -0.88 -15.49
C ASP A 35 -19.53 -0.85 -15.46
N PRO A 36 -20.20 -0.48 -16.58
CA PRO A 36 -21.67 -0.53 -16.65
C PRO A 36 -22.27 -1.88 -16.28
N LYS A 37 -21.55 -2.97 -16.51
CA LYS A 37 -21.97 -4.32 -16.12
C LYS A 37 -22.06 -4.53 -14.62
N ASP A 38 -21.33 -3.74 -13.83
CA ASP A 38 -21.39 -3.84 -12.37
C ASP A 38 -22.74 -3.31 -11.87
N VAL A 39 -23.36 -2.32 -12.56
CA VAL A 39 -24.70 -1.83 -12.25
C VAL A 39 -25.74 -2.93 -12.44
N GLU A 40 -25.67 -3.68 -13.54
CA GLU A 40 -26.60 -4.79 -13.82
C GLU A 40 -26.50 -5.91 -12.77
N LYS A 41 -25.32 -6.11 -12.19
CA LYS A 41 -25.07 -7.10 -11.14
C LYS A 41 -25.39 -6.58 -9.73
N GLY A 42 -25.63 -5.27 -9.59
CA GLY A 42 -25.85 -4.61 -8.31
C GLY A 42 -24.56 -4.34 -7.54
N ASP A 43 -23.40 -4.34 -8.22
CA ASP A 43 -22.08 -3.99 -7.67
C ASP A 43 -21.70 -2.56 -8.06
N ASP A 44 -22.68 -1.68 -8.21
CA ASP A 44 -22.50 -0.28 -8.58
C ASP A 44 -21.79 0.52 -7.47
N TRP A 45 -21.16 1.62 -7.90
CA TRP A 45 -20.39 2.48 -7.00
C TRP A 45 -21.19 3.07 -5.84
N GLU A 46 -22.43 3.45 -6.09
CA GLU A 46 -23.29 4.08 -5.07
C GLU A 46 -23.51 3.17 -3.87
N LYS A 47 -23.60 1.86 -4.09
CA LYS A 47 -23.70 0.86 -3.04
C LYS A 47 -22.36 0.57 -2.36
N ARG A 48 -21.24 0.67 -3.09
CA ARG A 48 -19.92 0.24 -2.63
C ARG A 48 -19.12 1.31 -1.89
N LYS A 49 -19.33 2.61 -2.21
CA LYS A 49 -18.54 3.72 -1.63
C LYS A 49 -18.61 3.78 -0.10
N GLY A 50 -19.80 3.60 0.49
CA GLY A 50 -19.99 3.55 1.94
C GLY A 50 -19.25 2.37 2.59
N PRO A 51 -19.48 1.13 2.15
CA PRO A 51 -18.71 -0.03 2.57
C PRO A 51 -17.18 0.13 2.43
N ILE A 52 -16.69 0.72 1.34
CA ILE A 52 -15.25 1.01 1.17
C ILE A 52 -14.77 1.96 2.28
N ALA A 53 -15.48 3.07 2.51
CA ALA A 53 -15.13 3.99 3.58
C ALA A 53 -15.15 3.31 4.97
N ASN A 54 -16.16 2.48 5.23
CA ASN A 54 -16.29 1.74 6.49
C ASN A 54 -15.10 0.81 6.74
N VAL A 55 -14.60 0.12 5.72
CA VAL A 55 -13.40 -0.73 5.86
C VAL A 55 -12.18 0.12 6.21
N ILE A 56 -11.98 1.25 5.53
CA ILE A 56 -10.85 2.16 5.81
C ILE A 56 -10.92 2.67 7.25
N HIS A 57 -12.10 3.06 7.74
CA HIS A 57 -12.33 3.48 9.11
C HIS A 57 -12.08 2.36 10.13
N ALA A 58 -12.70 1.19 9.92
CA ALA A 58 -12.67 0.08 10.87
C ALA A 58 -11.24 -0.42 11.11
N HIS A 59 -10.43 -0.47 10.06
CA HIS A 59 -9.03 -0.91 10.16
C HIS A 59 -8.06 0.20 10.53
N ASN A 60 -8.53 1.45 10.63
CA ASN A 60 -7.76 2.58 11.12
C ASN A 60 -6.41 2.73 10.42
N PHE A 61 -6.40 2.63 9.08
CA PHE A 61 -5.17 2.77 8.30
C PHE A 61 -4.58 4.18 8.42
N ASP A 62 -3.26 4.26 8.44
CA ASP A 62 -2.54 5.54 8.40
C ASP A 62 -2.36 6.02 6.97
N ILE A 63 -2.14 5.07 6.04
CA ILE A 63 -1.99 5.32 4.60
C ILE A 63 -2.69 4.21 3.82
N VAL A 64 -3.37 4.59 2.73
CA VAL A 64 -3.98 3.66 1.77
C VAL A 64 -3.57 4.04 0.35
N GLY A 65 -2.93 3.13 -0.37
CA GLY A 65 -2.74 3.24 -1.81
C GLY A 65 -3.97 2.68 -2.54
N LEU A 66 -4.71 3.54 -3.23
CA LEU A 66 -5.87 3.11 -4.00
C LEU A 66 -5.52 2.93 -5.48
N GLN A 67 -6.23 2.04 -6.16
CA GLN A 67 -6.18 1.89 -7.61
C GLN A 67 -7.61 1.95 -8.17
N GLU A 68 -7.74 2.35 -9.44
CA GLU A 68 -8.99 2.50 -10.18
C GLU A 68 -9.97 3.56 -9.65
N GLY A 69 -9.51 4.43 -8.77
CA GLY A 69 -10.31 5.56 -8.28
C GLY A 69 -10.42 6.67 -9.32
N SER A 70 -11.58 6.83 -9.98
CA SER A 70 -11.80 8.00 -10.83
C SER A 70 -11.92 9.29 -10.00
N PRO A 71 -11.58 10.47 -10.54
CA PRO A 71 -11.66 11.74 -9.81
C PRO A 71 -13.03 11.99 -9.16
N TYR A 72 -14.11 11.63 -9.84
CA TYR A 72 -15.48 11.75 -9.32
C TYR A 72 -15.69 10.86 -8.10
N ARG A 73 -15.28 9.60 -8.18
CA ARG A 73 -15.41 8.63 -7.08
C ARG A 73 -14.54 8.96 -5.90
N LEU A 74 -13.31 9.43 -6.18
CA LEU A 74 -12.39 9.86 -5.13
C LEU A 74 -12.97 11.06 -4.36
N LYS A 75 -13.59 12.02 -5.05
CA LYS A 75 -14.26 13.12 -4.37
C LYS A 75 -15.33 12.61 -3.40
N GLN A 76 -16.25 11.73 -3.87
CA GLN A 76 -17.29 11.16 -3.03
C GLN A 76 -16.73 10.31 -1.87
N LEU A 77 -15.67 9.54 -2.11
CA LEU A 77 -15.03 8.75 -1.07
C LEU A 77 -14.42 9.65 0.01
N MET A 78 -13.74 10.74 -0.38
CA MET A 78 -13.15 11.68 0.56
C MET A 78 -14.18 12.46 1.37
N GLU A 79 -15.40 12.65 0.87
CA GLU A 79 -16.53 13.20 1.64
C GLU A 79 -16.95 12.26 2.78
N LEU A 80 -16.76 10.94 2.60
CA LEU A 80 -17.01 9.92 3.63
C LEU A 80 -15.81 9.66 4.55
N LEU A 81 -14.64 10.23 4.25
CA LEU A 81 -13.38 10.07 4.97
C LEU A 81 -12.80 11.43 5.41
N PRO A 82 -13.54 12.20 6.24
CA PRO A 82 -13.14 13.59 6.58
C PRO A 82 -11.82 13.68 7.35
N GLU A 83 -11.39 12.62 8.03
CA GLU A 83 -10.12 12.56 8.76
C GLU A 83 -8.92 12.17 7.86
N TYR A 84 -9.15 11.91 6.58
CA TYR A 84 -8.11 11.63 5.61
C TYR A 84 -7.92 12.77 4.64
N GLU A 85 -6.75 12.85 4.06
CA GLU A 85 -6.38 13.69 2.93
C GLU A 85 -5.81 12.85 1.80
N ILE A 86 -5.84 13.39 0.58
CA ILE A 86 -5.47 12.66 -0.63
C ILE A 86 -4.33 13.37 -1.36
N ILE A 87 -3.34 12.60 -1.78
CA ILE A 87 -2.27 13.05 -2.67
C ILE A 87 -2.64 12.63 -4.09
N LEU A 88 -2.82 13.63 -4.94
CA LEU A 88 -3.10 13.47 -6.37
C LEU A 88 -1.90 13.98 -7.14
N SER A 89 -1.32 13.15 -8.00
CA SER A 89 -0.22 13.56 -8.89
C SER A 89 -0.71 14.36 -10.09
N ASP A 90 -2.01 14.30 -10.38
CA ASP A 90 -2.70 15.00 -11.47
C ASP A 90 -4.21 15.03 -11.19
N THR A 91 -4.94 15.93 -11.86
CA THR A 91 -6.42 15.99 -11.83
C THR A 91 -7.10 14.73 -12.36
N MET A 92 -6.43 13.95 -13.20
CA MET A 92 -6.88 12.66 -13.73
C MET A 92 -6.15 11.49 -13.06
N GLU A 93 -5.99 11.56 -11.75
CA GLU A 93 -5.36 10.52 -10.96
C GLU A 93 -6.33 9.36 -10.72
N PHE A 94 -5.84 8.12 -10.93
CA PHE A 94 -6.57 6.89 -10.66
C PHE A 94 -5.87 5.99 -9.63
N ASN A 95 -4.65 6.32 -9.24
CA ASN A 95 -3.86 5.59 -8.27
C ASN A 95 -3.42 6.53 -7.12
N PRO A 96 -4.35 7.18 -6.41
CA PRO A 96 -3.99 8.15 -5.38
C PRO A 96 -3.40 7.47 -4.15
N ILE A 97 -2.74 8.30 -3.32
CA ILE A 97 -2.34 7.94 -1.98
C ILE A 97 -3.24 8.70 -1.02
N VAL A 98 -3.97 7.99 -0.17
CA VAL A 98 -4.83 8.53 0.88
C VAL A 98 -4.09 8.37 2.20
N MET A 99 -4.03 9.42 3.01
CA MET A 99 -3.33 9.37 4.29
C MET A 99 -4.12 10.10 5.38
N ARG A 100 -3.88 9.73 6.63
CA ARG A 100 -4.50 10.35 7.79
C ARG A 100 -3.99 11.79 7.96
N LYS A 101 -4.93 12.74 8.11
CA LYS A 101 -4.63 14.17 8.31
C LYS A 101 -3.77 14.40 9.54
N GLY A 102 -2.80 15.28 9.40
CA GLY A 102 -1.96 15.73 10.51
C GLY A 102 -0.91 14.72 11.00
N MET A 103 -0.89 13.51 10.43
CA MET A 103 0.09 12.49 10.79
C MET A 103 1.39 12.63 10.00
N PHE A 104 1.30 13.07 8.75
CA PHE A 104 2.41 13.19 7.83
C PHE A 104 2.52 14.61 7.27
N THR A 105 3.73 14.99 6.87
CA THR A 105 3.95 16.17 6.02
C THR A 105 4.45 15.71 4.67
N VAL A 106 3.76 16.09 3.60
CA VAL A 106 4.19 15.81 2.23
C VAL A 106 5.39 16.67 1.89
N ALA A 107 6.56 16.05 1.73
CA ALA A 107 7.79 16.73 1.38
C ALA A 107 7.96 16.86 -0.14
N ASP A 108 7.51 15.84 -0.88
CA ASP A 108 7.54 15.80 -2.34
C ASP A 108 6.59 14.71 -2.83
N PHE A 109 6.08 14.84 -4.05
CA PHE A 109 5.22 13.84 -4.67
C PHE A 109 5.18 14.01 -6.18
N GLY A 110 4.72 12.98 -6.87
CA GLY A 110 4.58 13.03 -8.31
C GLY A 110 4.20 11.66 -8.90
N ARG A 111 4.42 11.55 -10.19
CA ARG A 111 4.26 10.28 -10.90
C ARG A 111 5.33 10.07 -11.96
N PHE A 112 5.53 8.82 -12.32
CA PHE A 112 6.27 8.43 -13.51
C PHE A 112 5.55 7.28 -14.22
N TYR A 113 5.67 7.23 -15.55
CA TYR A 113 5.00 6.20 -16.33
C TYR A 113 5.81 4.91 -16.36
N LEU A 114 5.10 3.77 -16.34
CA LEU A 114 5.68 2.44 -16.46
C LEU A 114 5.94 2.13 -17.94
N SER A 115 6.97 2.78 -18.46
CA SER A 115 7.30 2.74 -19.88
C SER A 115 8.80 3.00 -20.10
N LYS A 116 9.26 2.93 -21.36
CA LYS A 116 10.64 3.31 -21.76
C LYS A 116 10.91 4.82 -21.64
N THR A 117 9.86 5.63 -21.48
CA THR A 117 9.92 7.09 -21.30
C THR A 117 9.11 7.50 -20.07
N PRO A 118 9.62 7.24 -18.83
CA PRO A 118 8.87 7.42 -17.61
C PRO A 118 8.42 8.86 -17.32
N GLU A 119 9.09 9.85 -17.92
CA GLU A 119 8.87 11.28 -17.65
C GLU A 119 7.63 11.83 -18.38
N LYS A 120 7.09 11.09 -19.35
CA LYS A 120 5.91 11.53 -20.13
C LYS A 120 4.91 10.40 -20.29
N LYS A 121 3.62 10.77 -20.45
CA LYS A 121 2.56 9.82 -20.71
C LYS A 121 2.86 8.97 -21.95
N SER A 122 3.07 7.69 -21.75
CA SER A 122 3.44 6.75 -22.80
C SER A 122 3.09 5.31 -22.45
N LYS A 123 3.04 4.47 -23.49
CA LYS A 123 2.97 3.02 -23.40
C LYS A 123 4.24 2.42 -23.97
N SER A 124 4.67 1.29 -23.46
CA SER A 124 5.80 0.55 -23.99
C SER A 124 5.58 -0.94 -23.89
N TRP A 125 6.41 -1.70 -24.58
CA TRP A 125 6.32 -3.15 -24.68
C TRP A 125 4.94 -3.56 -25.21
N ASP A 126 4.33 -4.58 -24.66
CA ASP A 126 3.00 -5.08 -25.00
C ASP A 126 1.87 -4.49 -24.11
N SER A 127 2.13 -3.38 -23.41
CA SER A 127 1.17 -2.73 -22.51
C SER A 127 -0.09 -2.28 -23.25
N LYS A 128 -1.26 -2.63 -22.71
CA LYS A 128 -2.55 -2.20 -23.22
C LYS A 128 -2.87 -0.75 -22.84
N HIS A 129 -2.47 -0.35 -21.61
CA HIS A 129 -2.74 0.98 -21.06
C HIS A 129 -1.46 1.72 -20.68
N ALA A 130 -1.51 3.05 -20.67
CA ALA A 130 -0.46 3.86 -20.09
C ALA A 130 -0.55 3.77 -18.56
N ARG A 131 0.26 2.90 -17.96
CA ARG A 131 0.33 2.70 -16.51
C ARG A 131 1.39 3.60 -15.91
N TYR A 132 1.24 3.92 -14.63
CA TYR A 132 2.16 4.79 -13.90
C TYR A 132 2.22 4.42 -12.42
N CYS A 133 3.26 4.89 -11.77
CA CYS A 133 3.41 4.90 -10.32
C CYS A 133 3.12 6.30 -9.81
N THR A 134 2.21 6.45 -8.87
CA THR A 134 2.09 7.64 -8.03
C THR A 134 2.99 7.44 -6.82
N TRP A 135 3.82 8.44 -6.53
CA TRP A 135 4.73 8.36 -5.40
C TRP A 135 4.64 9.59 -4.52
N ALA A 136 4.96 9.40 -3.25
CA ALA A 136 5.07 10.48 -2.28
C ALA A 136 6.29 10.25 -1.37
N LYS A 137 6.98 11.35 -1.04
CA LYS A 137 7.95 11.43 0.04
C LYS A 137 7.30 12.11 1.23
N LEU A 138 7.04 11.35 2.26
CA LEU A 138 6.40 11.80 3.48
C LEU A 138 7.43 12.02 4.57
N LYS A 139 7.24 13.05 5.39
CA LYS A 139 7.91 13.19 6.68
C LYS A 139 6.97 12.65 7.75
N PHE A 140 7.45 11.72 8.53
CA PHE A 140 6.78 11.15 9.69
C PHE A 140 7.71 11.28 10.89
N LYS A 141 7.39 12.23 11.76
CA LYS A 141 8.28 12.66 12.85
C LYS A 141 9.68 13.02 12.30
N GLN A 142 10.72 12.30 12.68
CA GLN A 142 12.12 12.55 12.24
C GLN A 142 12.51 11.73 10.98
N ASN A 143 11.64 10.84 10.51
CA ASN A 143 11.93 9.94 9.40
C ASN A 143 11.32 10.43 8.10
N SER A 144 11.98 10.08 6.98
CA SER A 144 11.35 10.15 5.65
C SER A 144 10.82 8.78 5.29
N LEU A 145 9.63 8.71 4.70
CA LEU A 145 9.02 7.48 4.19
C LEU A 145 8.62 7.73 2.74
N PHE A 146 9.03 6.83 1.84
CA PHE A 146 8.56 6.86 0.46
C PHE A 146 7.40 5.89 0.28
N ILE A 147 6.36 6.35 -0.42
CA ILE A 147 5.24 5.52 -0.86
C ILE A 147 5.27 5.46 -2.39
N PHE A 148 5.21 4.25 -2.94
CA PHE A 148 5.09 4.00 -4.38
C PHE A 148 3.84 3.18 -4.60
N ASN A 149 2.81 3.79 -5.16
CA ASN A 149 1.51 3.17 -5.44
C ASN A 149 1.35 2.94 -6.94
N VAL A 150 1.12 1.69 -7.34
CA VAL A 150 1.07 1.28 -8.74
C VAL A 150 -0.20 0.51 -9.09
N HIS A 151 -0.52 0.52 -10.38
CA HIS A 151 -1.42 -0.44 -11.00
C HIS A 151 -0.78 -0.87 -12.32
N PHE A 152 -0.23 -2.10 -12.37
CA PHE A 152 0.45 -2.63 -13.54
C PHE A 152 -0.53 -2.99 -14.65
N ASP A 153 -0.02 -3.21 -15.85
CA ASP A 153 -0.85 -3.65 -16.96
C ASP A 153 -1.33 -5.09 -16.74
N TYR A 154 -2.63 -5.33 -16.96
CA TYR A 154 -3.23 -6.65 -16.72
C TYR A 154 -2.98 -7.63 -17.86
N HIS A 155 -2.61 -7.14 -19.03
CA HIS A 155 -2.50 -7.93 -20.26
C HIS A 155 -1.05 -8.24 -20.65
N GLY A 156 -0.21 -7.19 -20.72
CA GLY A 156 1.13 -7.27 -21.25
C GLY A 156 2.13 -7.94 -20.29
N LYS A 157 2.57 -9.15 -20.60
CA LYS A 157 3.54 -9.87 -19.75
C LYS A 157 4.93 -9.25 -19.78
N ASP A 158 5.36 -8.76 -20.95
CA ASP A 158 6.60 -8.02 -21.08
C ASP A 158 6.50 -6.67 -20.36
N ALA A 159 5.35 -5.99 -20.46
CA ALA A 159 5.10 -4.75 -19.73
C ALA A 159 5.14 -4.95 -18.22
N GLN A 160 4.57 -6.04 -17.70
CA GLN A 160 4.66 -6.39 -16.29
C GLN A 160 6.12 -6.62 -15.85
N ALA A 161 6.85 -7.44 -16.60
CA ALA A 161 8.23 -7.79 -16.29
C ALA A 161 9.17 -6.56 -16.32
N GLU A 162 9.04 -5.73 -17.33
CA GLU A 162 9.87 -4.54 -17.48
C GLU A 162 9.48 -3.41 -16.52
N SER A 163 8.18 -3.33 -16.16
CA SER A 163 7.71 -2.43 -15.09
C SER A 163 8.31 -2.81 -13.74
N ALA A 164 8.41 -4.10 -13.42
CA ALA A 164 9.07 -4.56 -12.19
C ALA A 164 10.55 -4.13 -12.15
N LYS A 165 11.28 -4.31 -13.26
CA LYS A 165 12.68 -3.83 -13.37
C LYS A 165 12.80 -2.31 -13.29
N LEU A 166 11.85 -1.57 -13.86
CA LEU A 166 11.80 -0.11 -13.76
C LEU A 166 11.56 0.32 -12.32
N MET A 167 10.64 -0.32 -11.60
CA MET A 167 10.39 -0.04 -10.18
C MET A 167 11.63 -0.25 -9.34
N ASN A 168 12.40 -1.34 -9.52
CA ASN A 168 13.67 -1.54 -8.83
C ASN A 168 14.60 -0.32 -8.99
N ARG A 169 14.81 0.13 -10.23
CA ARG A 169 15.67 1.29 -10.52
C ARG A 169 15.14 2.59 -9.89
N LYS A 170 13.83 2.84 -10.00
CA LYS A 170 13.21 4.05 -9.47
C LYS A 170 13.24 4.08 -7.94
N ILE A 171 12.89 2.97 -7.28
CA ILE A 171 12.96 2.86 -5.81
C ILE A 171 14.40 3.07 -5.33
N PHE A 172 15.36 2.39 -5.94
CA PHE A 172 16.78 2.53 -5.57
C PHE A 172 17.26 3.99 -5.73
N SER A 173 16.92 4.64 -6.86
CA SER A 173 17.37 6.02 -7.13
C SER A 173 16.68 7.08 -6.27
N MET A 174 15.41 6.87 -5.89
CA MET A 174 14.61 7.86 -5.16
C MET A 174 14.68 7.68 -3.65
N ALA A 175 14.53 6.46 -3.17
CA ALA A 175 14.51 6.17 -1.74
C ALA A 175 15.92 5.87 -1.20
N GLY A 176 16.81 5.26 -1.99
CA GLY A 176 18.13 4.83 -1.52
C GLY A 176 17.99 3.92 -0.30
N ASN A 177 18.56 4.36 0.83
CA ASN A 177 18.45 3.64 2.11
C ASN A 177 17.30 4.13 3.00
N ALA A 178 16.44 5.04 2.51
CA ALA A 178 15.30 5.49 3.30
C ALA A 178 14.20 4.42 3.34
N PRO A 179 13.38 4.38 4.39
CA PRO A 179 12.20 3.54 4.43
C PRO A 179 11.28 3.80 3.24
N PHE A 180 10.70 2.73 2.70
CA PHE A 180 9.70 2.83 1.66
C PHE A 180 8.64 1.73 1.76
N ILE A 181 7.49 1.98 1.14
CA ILE A 181 6.46 0.99 0.83
C ILE A 181 6.23 1.05 -0.67
N PHE A 182 6.43 -0.08 -1.35
CA PHE A 182 6.06 -0.27 -2.74
C PHE A 182 4.88 -1.24 -2.79
N ALA A 183 3.74 -0.77 -3.30
CA ALA A 183 2.52 -1.56 -3.26
C ALA A 183 1.58 -1.22 -4.42
N GLY A 184 0.61 -2.10 -4.63
CA GLY A 184 -0.44 -1.90 -5.62
C GLY A 184 -0.96 -3.21 -6.19
N ASP A 185 -1.85 -3.06 -7.16
CA ASP A 185 -2.28 -4.14 -8.03
C ASP A 185 -1.23 -4.37 -9.12
N LEU A 186 -0.45 -5.42 -8.96
CA LEU A 186 0.62 -5.77 -9.90
C LEU A 186 0.12 -6.66 -11.05
N ASN A 187 -1.15 -7.10 -11.01
CA ASN A 187 -1.76 -7.96 -12.02
C ASN A 187 -0.97 -9.25 -12.33
N PHE A 188 -0.20 -9.72 -11.36
CA PHE A 188 0.49 -11.01 -11.41
C PHE A 188 0.63 -11.64 -10.02
N THR A 189 0.77 -12.93 -9.99
CA THR A 189 0.94 -13.74 -8.77
C THR A 189 2.42 -13.93 -8.42
N ALA A 190 2.71 -14.34 -7.18
CA ALA A 190 4.08 -14.50 -6.68
C ALA A 190 4.89 -15.60 -7.40
N ASP A 191 4.26 -16.51 -8.11
CA ASP A 191 4.91 -17.55 -8.93
C ASP A 191 5.26 -17.10 -10.35
N SER A 192 4.86 -15.86 -10.72
CA SER A 192 5.08 -15.33 -12.07
C SER A 192 6.54 -14.94 -12.33
N LYS A 193 6.94 -14.98 -13.61
CA LYS A 193 8.25 -14.44 -14.05
C LYS A 193 8.39 -12.95 -13.77
N SER A 194 7.29 -12.20 -13.80
CA SER A 194 7.30 -10.77 -13.51
C SER A 194 7.62 -10.50 -12.04
N TYR A 195 7.10 -11.31 -11.12
CA TYR A 195 7.44 -11.24 -9.70
C TYR A 195 8.93 -11.52 -9.46
N GLN A 196 9.51 -12.51 -10.16
CA GLN A 196 10.93 -12.86 -10.05
C GLN A 196 11.88 -11.72 -10.51
N ASN A 197 11.39 -10.73 -11.25
CA ASN A 197 12.16 -9.55 -11.63
C ASN A 197 12.25 -8.47 -10.52
N LEU A 198 11.50 -8.64 -9.42
CA LEU A 198 11.64 -7.76 -8.26
C LEU A 198 12.92 -8.10 -7.50
N ASP A 199 13.70 -7.07 -7.17
CA ASP A 199 15.03 -7.25 -6.59
C ASP A 199 14.94 -7.48 -5.07
N THR A 200 15.23 -8.71 -4.65
CA THR A 200 15.21 -9.11 -3.24
C THR A 200 16.34 -8.49 -2.40
N HIS A 201 17.35 -7.86 -3.04
CA HIS A 201 18.38 -7.12 -2.30
C HIS A 201 17.90 -5.78 -1.80
N ILE A 202 16.94 -5.16 -2.52
CA ILE A 202 16.41 -3.84 -2.14
C ILE A 202 15.05 -3.91 -1.47
N MET A 203 14.28 -4.98 -1.68
CA MET A 203 12.94 -5.14 -1.11
C MET A 203 12.64 -6.60 -0.73
N LYS A 204 11.72 -6.77 0.21
CA LYS A 204 11.15 -8.07 0.57
C LYS A 204 9.63 -8.01 0.52
N ASP A 205 9.00 -9.11 0.12
CA ASP A 205 7.55 -9.26 0.19
C ASP A 205 7.08 -9.31 1.64
N SER A 206 6.19 -8.41 2.01
CA SER A 206 5.66 -8.32 3.36
C SER A 206 4.85 -9.56 3.76
N ARG A 207 4.24 -10.28 2.79
CA ARG A 207 3.50 -11.52 3.04
C ARG A 207 4.38 -12.61 3.65
N THR A 208 5.60 -12.78 3.11
CA THR A 208 6.54 -13.81 3.59
C THR A 208 7.40 -13.34 4.75
N ALA A 209 7.48 -12.03 4.96
CA ALA A 209 8.33 -11.40 5.97
C ALA A 209 7.61 -11.06 7.27
N ALA A 210 6.29 -11.21 7.33
CA ALA A 210 5.48 -10.86 8.50
C ALA A 210 5.67 -11.86 9.65
N ASP A 211 5.67 -11.33 10.88
CA ASP A 211 5.64 -12.15 12.10
C ASP A 211 4.34 -12.97 12.18
N SER A 212 3.22 -12.40 11.69
CA SER A 212 1.94 -13.08 11.54
C SER A 212 1.26 -12.72 10.22
N ALA A 213 0.63 -13.69 9.57
CA ALA A 213 -0.12 -13.49 8.35
C ALA A 213 -1.51 -14.10 8.44
N SER A 214 -2.53 -13.35 7.98
CA SER A 214 -3.91 -13.81 7.81
C SER A 214 -4.29 -13.70 6.35
N VAL A 215 -4.36 -14.83 5.66
CA VAL A 215 -4.59 -14.92 4.21
C VAL A 215 -5.68 -15.95 3.96
N PRO A 216 -6.95 -15.64 4.33
CA PRO A 216 -8.05 -16.59 4.17
C PRO A 216 -8.38 -16.87 2.69
N ASN A 217 -8.11 -15.89 1.80
CA ASN A 217 -8.30 -15.98 0.36
C ASN A 217 -7.22 -15.18 -0.39
N GLY A 218 -7.17 -15.28 -1.73
CA GLY A 218 -6.45 -14.34 -2.57
C GLY A 218 -7.06 -12.93 -2.53
N SER A 219 -6.33 -11.95 -3.06
CA SER A 219 -6.79 -10.56 -3.06
C SER A 219 -7.85 -10.26 -4.13
N TYR A 220 -7.92 -11.04 -5.21
CA TYR A 220 -8.92 -10.89 -6.26
C TYR A 220 -10.12 -11.81 -6.01
N ASN A 221 -11.28 -11.28 -5.62
CA ASN A 221 -12.44 -12.01 -5.12
C ASN A 221 -13.59 -12.13 -6.13
N TYR A 222 -13.50 -11.50 -7.30
CA TYR A 222 -14.52 -11.54 -8.37
C TYR A 222 -15.90 -11.00 -7.97
N PHE A 223 -16.04 -10.19 -6.93
CA PHE A 223 -17.32 -9.84 -6.30
C PHE A 223 -18.13 -11.06 -5.82
N ASN A 224 -17.51 -12.21 -5.63
CA ASN A 224 -18.22 -13.43 -5.27
C ASN A 224 -17.84 -13.93 -3.86
N PRO A 225 -18.67 -13.66 -2.83
CA PRO A 225 -18.41 -14.08 -1.45
C PRO A 225 -18.48 -15.61 -1.24
N GLU A 226 -19.11 -16.33 -2.16
CA GLU A 226 -19.27 -17.79 -2.08
C GLU A 226 -18.07 -18.54 -2.68
N ARG A 227 -17.18 -17.81 -3.39
CA ARG A 227 -16.03 -18.42 -4.07
C ARG A 227 -14.73 -18.08 -3.35
N ALA A 228 -14.00 -19.11 -2.92
CA ALA A 228 -12.60 -18.92 -2.55
C ALA A 228 -11.76 -18.50 -3.77
N SER A 229 -10.88 -17.53 -3.58
CA SER A 229 -9.97 -17.06 -4.61
C SER A 229 -8.53 -17.53 -4.31
N GLU A 230 -7.83 -18.02 -5.33
CA GLU A 230 -6.42 -18.36 -5.24
C GLU A 230 -5.51 -17.22 -5.71
N TRP A 231 -6.08 -16.18 -6.37
CA TRP A 231 -5.35 -15.12 -7.03
C TRP A 231 -5.02 -13.98 -6.07
N THR A 232 -3.73 -13.76 -5.85
CA THR A 232 -3.22 -12.57 -5.15
C THR A 232 -2.46 -11.71 -6.16
N PHE A 233 -3.07 -10.60 -6.59
CA PHE A 233 -2.51 -9.64 -7.54
C PHE A 233 -1.99 -8.38 -6.84
N ASP A 234 -2.47 -8.15 -5.62
CA ASP A 234 -2.11 -7.00 -4.81
C ASP A 234 -0.97 -7.37 -3.87
N HIS A 235 0.14 -6.66 -3.97
CA HIS A 235 1.35 -6.95 -3.22
C HIS A 235 1.85 -5.71 -2.49
N ILE A 236 2.57 -5.95 -1.38
CA ILE A 236 3.24 -4.91 -0.60
C ILE A 236 4.67 -5.34 -0.34
N PHE A 237 5.61 -4.49 -0.73
CA PHE A 237 7.04 -4.69 -0.52
C PHE A 237 7.61 -3.58 0.35
N VAL A 238 8.56 -3.94 1.20
CA VAL A 238 9.25 -3.05 2.11
C VAL A 238 10.77 -3.31 2.06
N PRO A 239 11.63 -2.39 2.55
CA PRO A 239 13.06 -2.65 2.66
C PRO A 239 13.35 -3.91 3.47
N PRO A 240 14.47 -4.64 3.20
CA PRO A 240 14.80 -5.87 3.92
C PRO A 240 14.92 -5.70 5.44
N TYR A 241 15.31 -4.52 5.92
CA TYR A 241 15.47 -4.20 7.34
C TYR A 241 14.16 -3.82 8.05
N THR A 242 13.05 -3.59 7.32
CA THR A 242 11.78 -3.21 7.91
C THR A 242 11.15 -4.38 8.67
N LYS A 243 10.73 -4.16 9.90
CA LYS A 243 10.00 -5.17 10.66
C LYS A 243 8.54 -5.16 10.25
N VAL A 244 8.05 -6.27 9.70
CA VAL A 244 6.64 -6.47 9.36
C VAL A 244 6.00 -7.28 10.49
N ARG A 245 5.11 -6.65 11.25
CA ARG A 245 4.42 -7.29 12.38
C ARG A 245 3.26 -8.14 11.91
N ARG A 246 2.52 -7.62 10.93
CA ARG A 246 1.30 -8.27 10.46
C ARG A 246 1.12 -8.05 8.97
N TYR A 247 0.61 -9.09 8.29
CA TYR A 247 0.14 -9.05 6.91
C TYR A 247 -1.25 -9.66 6.85
N GLU A 248 -2.19 -9.00 6.16
CA GLU A 248 -3.57 -9.45 6.07
C GLU A 248 -4.14 -9.21 4.67
N ILE A 249 -4.92 -10.17 4.18
CA ILE A 249 -5.89 -9.95 3.10
C ILE A 249 -7.26 -9.91 3.76
N LEU A 250 -7.92 -8.75 3.68
CA LEU A 250 -9.16 -8.48 4.40
C LEU A 250 -10.37 -8.88 3.56
N ASN A 251 -11.10 -9.90 4.01
CA ASN A 251 -12.30 -10.39 3.32
C ASN A 251 -13.58 -9.71 3.83
N GLU A 252 -13.55 -8.38 3.85
CA GLU A 252 -14.67 -7.58 4.34
C GLU A 252 -15.83 -7.62 3.36
N THR A 253 -17.01 -7.89 3.87
CA THR A 253 -18.26 -7.92 3.11
C THR A 253 -19.30 -7.02 3.72
N TYR A 254 -20.31 -6.64 2.95
CA TYR A 254 -21.47 -5.90 3.44
C TYR A 254 -22.78 -6.56 2.98
N ARG A 255 -23.89 -6.21 3.62
CA ARG A 255 -25.22 -6.67 3.23
C ARG A 255 -25.93 -5.66 2.33
N ASP A 256 -26.44 -6.15 1.20
CA ASP A 256 -27.35 -5.45 0.30
C ASP A 256 -28.68 -6.23 0.30
N GLY A 257 -29.57 -5.90 1.23
CA GLY A 257 -30.74 -6.72 1.56
C GLY A 257 -30.29 -8.07 2.14
N GLU A 258 -30.73 -9.16 1.54
CA GLU A 258 -30.35 -10.52 1.94
C GLU A 258 -29.01 -10.96 1.36
N LYS A 259 -28.49 -10.26 0.35
CA LYS A 259 -27.25 -10.63 -0.33
C LYS A 259 -26.01 -10.15 0.43
N LEU A 260 -25.03 -11.01 0.52
CA LEU A 260 -23.68 -10.66 0.95
C LEU A 260 -22.87 -10.21 -0.27
N ARG A 261 -22.16 -9.08 -0.15
CA ARG A 261 -21.37 -8.50 -1.24
C ARG A 261 -20.00 -8.05 -0.79
N TYR A 262 -19.03 -8.06 -1.68
CA TYR A 262 -17.76 -7.38 -1.47
C TYR A 262 -17.82 -5.90 -1.87
N PRO A 263 -17.13 -5.00 -1.17
CA PRO A 263 -17.02 -3.58 -1.55
C PRO A 263 -16.27 -3.35 -2.87
N SER A 264 -15.39 -4.26 -3.26
CA SER A 264 -14.67 -4.28 -4.53
C SER A 264 -14.43 -5.73 -4.98
N ASP A 265 -14.13 -5.95 -6.27
CA ASP A 265 -13.67 -7.24 -6.78
C ASP A 265 -12.24 -7.61 -6.31
N HIS A 266 -11.56 -6.66 -5.65
CA HIS A 266 -10.36 -6.89 -4.88
C HIS A 266 -10.61 -6.69 -3.38
N SER A 267 -9.93 -7.50 -2.58
CA SER A 267 -9.85 -7.37 -1.13
C SER A 267 -8.65 -6.52 -0.75
N PRO A 268 -8.76 -5.62 0.25
CA PRO A 268 -7.60 -4.85 0.70
C PRO A 268 -6.50 -5.77 1.20
N VAL A 269 -5.27 -5.47 0.82
CA VAL A 269 -4.06 -6.07 1.41
C VAL A 269 -3.45 -5.06 2.37
N ALA A 270 -3.25 -5.47 3.61
CA ALA A 270 -2.81 -4.59 4.69
C ALA A 270 -1.56 -5.12 5.40
N ILE A 271 -0.74 -4.19 5.89
CA ILE A 271 0.41 -4.48 6.74
C ILE A 271 0.44 -3.57 7.96
N GLN A 272 1.03 -4.09 9.03
CA GLN A 272 1.50 -3.33 10.17
C GLN A 272 3.02 -3.47 10.24
N ILE A 273 3.72 -2.35 10.16
CA ILE A 273 5.19 -2.30 10.17
C ILE A 273 5.71 -1.43 11.30
N GLU A 274 6.94 -1.69 11.72
CA GLU A 274 7.72 -0.76 12.54
C GLU A 274 8.67 0.02 11.63
N LEU A 275 8.53 1.33 11.65
CA LEU A 275 9.52 2.21 11.05
C LEU A 275 10.70 2.31 12.02
N GLY A 276 11.79 1.60 11.74
CA GLY A 276 12.96 1.59 12.58
C GLY A 276 13.54 3.00 12.70
N GLY A 277 13.75 3.45 13.94
CA GLY A 277 14.70 4.52 14.21
C GLY A 277 16.09 4.02 13.79
N LYS A 278 16.85 4.82 13.07
CA LYS A 278 18.28 4.54 12.86
C LYS A 278 18.94 4.41 14.23
N ASN A 279 19.44 3.21 14.55
CA ASN A 279 20.48 3.09 15.57
C ASN A 279 21.75 3.79 15.12
#